data_8115ff07e4c8ec1a9475a96c548eb790
#
_entry.id   8115ff07e4c8ec1a9475a96c548eb790
#
_cell.length_a   1.000
_cell.length_b   1.000
_cell.length_c   1.000
_cell.angle_alpha   90.00
_cell.angle_beta   90.00
_cell.angle_gamma   90.00
#
_symmetry.space_group_name_H-M   'P 1'
#
loop_
_entity.id
_entity.type
_entity.pdbx_description
1 polymer ?
#
loop_
_entity_poly.entity_id
_entity_poly.type
_entity_poly.pdbx_seq_one_letter_code
_entity_poly.pdbx_strand_id
1 'polypeptide(L)'
;MPSVRQIARRIRSVENTAKITKAMSMIAASKLRRTQDAATQGRAYSEKMSEIVTSVSSSFGDDENQHPLSQQRDVVNAALVFITPDRVLT
;
A
#
# COMPACT_ATOMS: atom_id res chain seq x y z
N MET A 1 49.73 -0.90 -2.87
CA MET A 1 49.14 -1.19 -1.56
C MET A 1 48.35 0.01 -1.06
N PRO A 2 47.15 -0.21 -0.55
CA PRO A 2 46.40 0.91 0.01
C PRO A 2 47.10 1.49 1.23
N SER A 3 47.24 2.82 1.25
CA SER A 3 47.82 3.49 2.39
C SER A 3 46.90 3.48 3.60
N VAL A 4 47.48 3.63 4.79
CA VAL A 4 46.70 3.71 6.06
C VAL A 4 45.60 4.81 5.99
N ARG A 5 45.91 5.92 5.29
CA ARG A 5 44.90 6.98 5.06
C ARG A 5 43.74 6.55 4.20
N GLN A 6 43.96 5.71 3.19
CA GLN A 6 42.88 5.17 2.35
C GLN A 6 41.98 4.21 3.13
N ILE A 7 42.59 3.38 3.96
CA ILE A 7 41.85 2.47 4.85
C ILE A 7 41.01 3.25 5.85
N ALA A 8 41.58 4.27 6.48
CA ALA A 8 40.86 5.14 7.40
C ALA A 8 39.68 5.87 6.74
N ARG A 9 39.85 6.34 5.50
CA ARG A 9 38.75 6.93 4.71
C ARG A 9 37.66 5.91 4.42
N ARG A 10 38.02 4.69 4.06
CA ARG A 10 37.05 3.60 3.81
C ARG A 10 36.24 3.28 5.06
N ILE A 11 36.89 3.16 6.21
CA ILE A 11 36.21 2.91 7.49
C ILE A 11 35.20 4.01 7.76
N ARG A 12 35.62 5.28 7.67
CA ARG A 12 34.72 6.42 7.89
C ARG A 12 33.56 6.47 6.91
N SER A 13 33.83 6.14 5.64
CA SER A 13 32.78 6.07 4.60
C SER A 13 31.76 4.97 4.90
N VAL A 14 32.21 3.79 5.31
CA VAL A 14 31.34 2.67 5.67
C VAL A 14 30.53 2.99 6.94
N GLU A 15 31.15 3.60 7.94
CA GLU A 15 30.43 4.05 9.14
C GLU A 15 29.34 5.07 8.81
N ASN A 16 29.63 6.04 7.95
CA ASN A 16 28.64 7.00 7.51
C ASN A 16 27.51 6.34 6.72
N THR A 17 27.81 5.40 5.84
CA THR A 17 26.82 4.64 5.09
C THR A 17 25.95 3.81 6.05
N ALA A 18 26.53 3.21 7.08
CA ALA A 18 25.78 2.46 8.08
C ALA A 18 24.82 3.36 8.87
N LYS A 19 25.25 4.57 9.23
CA LYS A 19 24.38 5.57 9.87
C LYS A 19 23.22 6.00 8.98
N ILE A 20 23.49 6.25 7.70
CA ILE A 20 22.47 6.61 6.71
C ILE A 20 21.47 5.47 6.56
N THR A 21 21.95 4.25 6.40
CA THR A 21 21.10 3.05 6.27
C THR A 21 20.21 2.85 7.50
N LYS A 22 20.75 3.04 8.69
CA LYS A 22 19.98 2.98 9.93
C LYS A 22 18.89 4.05 9.98
N ALA A 23 19.21 5.29 9.58
CA ALA A 23 18.25 6.37 9.51
C ALA A 23 17.14 6.05 8.49
N MET A 24 17.48 5.53 7.32
CA MET A 24 16.51 5.10 6.30
C MET A 24 15.60 3.98 6.83
N SER A 25 16.15 3.02 7.57
CA SER A 25 15.38 1.96 8.21
C SER A 25 14.35 2.51 9.21
N MET A 26 14.74 3.49 10.01
CA MET A 26 13.81 4.15 10.95
C MET A 26 12.69 4.91 10.23
N ILE A 27 13.03 5.63 9.17
CA ILE A 27 12.03 6.34 8.36
C ILE A 27 11.06 5.36 7.70
N ALA A 28 11.58 4.27 7.12
CA ALA A 28 10.78 3.24 6.49
C ALA A 28 9.85 2.55 7.50
N ALA A 29 10.33 2.22 8.70
CA ALA A 29 9.52 1.65 9.77
C ALA A 29 8.39 2.58 10.21
N SER A 30 8.67 3.87 10.34
CA SER A 30 7.66 4.89 10.67
C SER A 30 6.59 5.01 9.59
N LYS A 31 7.01 5.07 8.33
CA LYS A 31 6.07 5.10 7.19
C LYS A 31 5.22 3.84 7.12
N LEU A 32 5.83 2.67 7.32
CA LEU A 32 5.13 1.39 7.33
C LEU A 32 4.04 1.37 8.40
N ARG A 33 4.37 1.76 9.62
CA ARG A 33 3.41 1.81 10.72
C ARG A 33 2.22 2.71 10.41
N ARG A 34 2.50 3.93 9.91
CA ARG A 34 1.44 4.86 9.52
C ARG A 34 0.54 4.31 8.41
N THR A 35 1.14 3.66 7.43
CA THR A 35 0.42 3.05 6.31
C THR A 35 -0.40 1.85 6.76
N GLN A 36 0.12 1.02 7.65
CA GLN A 36 -0.61 -0.10 8.25
C GLN A 36 -1.81 0.37 9.07
N ASP A 37 -1.66 1.42 9.86
CA ASP A 37 -2.77 2.00 10.63
C ASP A 37 -3.86 2.54 9.70
N ALA A 38 -3.48 3.25 8.64
CA ALA A 38 -4.41 3.74 7.62
C ALA A 38 -5.11 2.59 6.88
N ALA A 39 -4.39 1.52 6.53
CA ALA A 39 -4.95 0.35 5.87
C ALA A 39 -5.93 -0.40 6.78
N THR A 40 -5.64 -0.52 8.07
CA THR A 40 -6.52 -1.16 9.05
C THR A 40 -7.83 -0.39 9.21
N GLN A 41 -7.75 0.93 9.30
CA GLN A 41 -8.95 1.79 9.35
C GLN A 41 -9.75 1.72 8.05
N GLY A 42 -9.08 1.75 6.91
CA GLY A 42 -9.72 1.62 5.60
C GLY A 42 -10.40 0.26 5.40
N ARG A 43 -9.85 -0.81 5.95
CA ARG A 43 -10.44 -2.15 5.88
C ARG A 43 -11.77 -2.21 6.62
N ALA A 44 -11.83 -1.66 7.82
CA ALA A 44 -13.08 -1.61 8.61
C ALA A 44 -14.18 -0.85 7.85
N TYR A 45 -13.84 0.27 7.22
CA TYR A 45 -14.75 1.01 6.37
C TYR A 45 -15.23 0.19 5.17
N SER A 46 -14.32 -0.49 4.48
CA SER A 46 -14.62 -1.32 3.32
C SER A 46 -15.54 -2.49 3.67
N GLU A 47 -15.31 -3.14 4.79
CA GLU A 47 -16.17 -4.23 5.30
C GLU A 47 -17.57 -3.74 5.58
N LYS A 48 -17.72 -2.60 6.26
CA LYS A 48 -19.03 -2.01 6.54
C LYS A 48 -19.77 -1.57 5.28
N MET A 49 -19.07 -0.99 4.32
CA MET A 49 -19.66 -0.66 3.01
C MET A 49 -20.12 -1.90 2.27
N SER A 50 -19.36 -2.98 2.30
CA SER A 50 -19.73 -4.26 1.69
C SER A 50 -20.99 -4.84 2.32
N GLU A 51 -21.10 -4.81 3.65
CA GLU A 51 -22.32 -5.24 4.37
C GLU A 51 -23.54 -4.41 3.96
N ILE A 52 -23.39 -3.08 3.88
CA ILE A 52 -24.48 -2.18 3.49
C ILE A 52 -24.91 -2.47 2.06
N VAL A 53 -23.97 -2.58 1.13
CA VAL A 53 -24.27 -2.89 -0.29
C VAL A 53 -24.98 -4.23 -0.41
N THR A 54 -24.53 -5.25 0.30
CA THR A 54 -25.15 -6.58 0.30
C THR A 54 -26.58 -6.51 0.86
N SER A 55 -26.78 -5.80 1.96
CA SER A 55 -28.10 -5.62 2.58
C SER A 55 -29.07 -4.88 1.66
N VAL A 56 -28.60 -3.81 1.02
CA VAL A 56 -29.40 -3.03 0.07
C VAL A 56 -29.74 -3.89 -1.16
N SER A 57 -28.75 -4.60 -1.70
CA SER A 57 -28.96 -5.47 -2.87
C SER A 57 -29.95 -6.58 -2.60
N SER A 58 -29.92 -7.17 -1.41
CA SER A 58 -30.87 -8.22 -1.00
C SER A 58 -32.30 -7.69 -0.79
N SER A 59 -32.45 -6.40 -0.54
CA SER A 59 -33.76 -5.75 -0.36
C SER A 59 -34.50 -5.49 -1.66
N PHE A 60 -33.80 -5.50 -2.80
CA PHE A 60 -34.41 -5.17 -4.10
C PHE A 60 -35.13 -6.37 -4.77
N GLY A 61 -34.97 -7.58 -4.28
CA GLY A 61 -35.62 -8.76 -4.87
C GLY A 61 -35.32 -8.95 -6.37
N ASP A 62 -36.00 -9.92 -6.98
CA ASP A 62 -35.91 -10.21 -8.43
C ASP A 62 -36.79 -9.27 -9.29
N ASP A 63 -37.20 -8.12 -8.77
CA ASP A 63 -38.07 -7.20 -9.48
C ASP A 63 -37.40 -6.51 -10.66
N GLU A 64 -38.18 -6.31 -11.75
CA GLU A 64 -37.78 -5.63 -12.98
C GLU A 64 -37.27 -4.18 -12.79
N ASN A 65 -37.37 -3.64 -11.58
CA ASN A 65 -36.94 -2.29 -11.18
C ASN A 65 -35.59 -2.25 -10.46
N GLN A 66 -34.69 -3.20 -10.72
CA GLN A 66 -33.35 -3.15 -10.14
C GLN A 66 -32.63 -1.85 -10.54
N HIS A 67 -32.01 -1.20 -9.54
CA HIS A 67 -31.21 -0.03 -9.78
C HIS A 67 -30.11 -0.33 -10.82
N PRO A 68 -29.86 0.56 -11.80
CA PRO A 68 -28.86 0.31 -12.86
C PRO A 68 -27.46 -0.13 -12.38
N LEU A 69 -27.08 0.28 -11.17
CA LEU A 69 -25.81 -0.12 -10.56
C LEU A 69 -25.83 -1.53 -9.95
N SER A 70 -27.00 -2.10 -9.70
CA SER A 70 -27.18 -3.44 -9.12
C SER A 70 -27.32 -4.52 -10.18
N GLN A 71 -27.51 -4.14 -11.43
CA GLN A 71 -27.69 -5.07 -12.55
C GLN A 71 -26.39 -5.78 -12.88
N GLN A 72 -26.48 -7.09 -13.00
CA GLN A 72 -25.37 -7.90 -13.51
C GLN A 72 -25.25 -7.67 -15.03
N ARG A 73 -24.09 -7.22 -15.45
CA ARG A 73 -23.79 -6.96 -16.88
C ARG A 73 -22.64 -7.83 -17.33
N ASP A 74 -22.63 -8.19 -18.59
CA ASP A 74 -21.50 -8.89 -19.18
C ASP A 74 -20.25 -7.98 -19.19
N VAL A 75 -19.14 -8.54 -18.77
CA VAL A 75 -17.86 -7.82 -18.74
C VAL A 75 -17.29 -7.79 -20.15
N VAL A 76 -17.37 -6.64 -20.81
CA VAL A 76 -16.80 -6.42 -22.13
C VAL A 76 -15.35 -5.94 -22.04
N ASN A 77 -15.05 -5.08 -21.06
CA ASN A 77 -13.72 -4.53 -20.85
C ASN A 77 -13.36 -4.59 -19.36
N ALA A 78 -12.14 -4.98 -19.07
CA ALA A 78 -11.58 -4.96 -17.72
C ALA A 78 -10.38 -4.02 -17.66
N ALA A 79 -10.32 -3.18 -16.63
CA ALA A 79 -9.17 -2.34 -16.35
C ALA A 79 -8.43 -2.87 -15.12
N LEU A 80 -7.13 -3.05 -15.25
CA LEU A 80 -6.26 -3.46 -14.16
C LEU A 80 -5.40 -2.26 -13.73
N VAL A 81 -5.59 -1.81 -12.50
CA VAL A 81 -4.83 -0.69 -11.94
C VAL A 81 -3.70 -1.24 -11.08
N PHE A 82 -2.47 -0.98 -11.49
CA PHE A 82 -1.26 -1.33 -10.73
C PHE A 82 -0.76 -0.12 -9.95
N ILE A 83 -0.65 -0.28 -8.65
CA ILE A 83 -0.05 0.73 -7.77
C ILE A 83 1.21 0.13 -7.16
N THR A 84 2.35 0.56 -7.65
CA THR A 84 3.65 0.06 -7.20
C THR A 84 4.56 1.22 -6.81
N PRO A 85 5.51 1.01 -5.89
CA PRO A 85 6.50 2.04 -5.59
C PRO A 85 7.44 2.27 -6.78
N ASP A 86 7.85 3.50 -6.97
CA ASP A 86 8.79 3.92 -8.02
C ASP A 86 10.24 3.51 -7.68
N ARG A 87 10.55 3.43 -6.39
CA ARG A 87 11.85 2.99 -5.87
C ARG A 87 11.68 1.98 -4.75
N VAL A 88 12.64 1.04 -4.66
CA VAL A 88 12.61 -0.05 -3.67
C VAL A 88 12.52 0.44 -2.22
N LEU A 89 12.92 1.67 -1.93
CA LEU A 89 12.98 2.26 -0.58
C LEU A 89 11.96 3.39 -0.35
N THR A 90 11.05 3.58 -1.26
CA THR A 90 9.91 4.48 -1.06
C THR A 90 8.65 3.68 -0.73
#